data_424a247ecb6431aec4863a27db97f637
#
_entry.id   424a247ecb6431aec4863a27db97f637
#
_cell.length_a   1.000
_cell.length_b   1.000
_cell.length_c   1.000
_cell.angle_alpha   90.00
_cell.angle_beta   90.00
_cell.angle_gamma   90.00
#
_symmetry.space_group_name_H-M   'P 1'
#
loop_
_entity.id
_entity.type
_entity.pdbx_description
1 polymer ?
#
loop_
_entity_poly.entity_id
_entity_poly.type
_entity_poly.pdbx_seq_one_letter_code
_entity_poly.pdbx_strand_id
1 'polypeptide(L)'
;MIVIIDYGMGNLKSVYNAFMRLDCDVKISNKAEDLEQADGLVLPGVGAFGDCMNNLLHSGLIPVIKSEVVKQKPLLGICLGMQVLFEKGFEGIETKGLGFLKGNITLMSDKHERIPHIGWNNLILHKDDALANKLTNNSYVYYVHSYSATNINEDDLIASSIYGDIRIVGLVRKDNVMGAQFHPEKSGEEGLLILQNFKEIVDDNTTSN
;
A
#
# COMPACT_ATOMS: atom_id res chain seq x y z
N MET A 1 -14.24 10.85 -5.82
CA MET A 1 -12.93 11.51 -5.55
C MET A 1 -12.04 10.63 -4.69
N ILE A 2 -10.77 10.41 -5.06
CA ILE A 2 -9.74 9.74 -4.24
C ILE A 2 -8.87 10.78 -3.56
N VAL A 3 -8.56 10.58 -2.25
CA VAL A 3 -7.64 11.46 -1.53
C VAL A 3 -6.33 10.74 -1.23
N ILE A 4 -5.22 11.33 -1.67
CA ILE A 4 -3.86 10.94 -1.30
C ILE A 4 -3.53 11.68 0.00
N ILE A 5 -3.24 10.91 1.05
CA ILE A 5 -3.01 11.44 2.39
C ILE A 5 -1.63 12.07 2.48
N ASP A 6 -1.59 13.38 2.76
CA ASP A 6 -0.36 14.12 3.01
C ASP A 6 -0.10 14.24 4.52
N TYR A 7 0.78 13.42 5.03
CA TYR A 7 1.24 13.45 6.42
C TYR A 7 2.73 13.88 6.52
N GLY A 8 3.23 14.54 5.47
CA GLY A 8 4.60 15.04 5.41
C GLY A 8 5.63 14.06 4.86
N MET A 9 5.20 12.88 4.40
CA MET A 9 6.08 11.85 3.80
C MET A 9 5.44 11.24 2.55
N GLY A 10 6.28 10.69 1.68
CA GLY A 10 5.82 9.99 0.48
C GLY A 10 6.08 10.76 -0.81
N ASN A 11 6.10 10.03 -1.92
CA ASN A 11 6.20 10.61 -3.26
C ASN A 11 4.80 10.99 -3.79
N LEU A 12 4.14 11.93 -3.09
CA LEU A 12 2.75 12.33 -3.33
C LEU A 12 2.50 12.70 -4.78
N LYS A 13 3.43 13.49 -5.39
CA LYS A 13 3.27 13.99 -6.76
C LYS A 13 3.29 12.86 -7.80
N SER A 14 4.14 11.85 -7.62
CA SER A 14 4.19 10.72 -8.55
C SER A 14 2.92 9.88 -8.48
N VAL A 15 2.41 9.62 -7.28
CA VAL A 15 1.13 8.92 -7.08
C VAL A 15 -0.02 9.72 -7.66
N TYR A 16 -0.07 11.04 -7.38
CA TYR A 16 -1.06 11.95 -7.96
C TYR A 16 -1.05 11.92 -9.49
N ASN A 17 0.13 12.06 -10.10
CA ASN A 17 0.26 12.04 -11.55
C ASN A 17 -0.16 10.70 -12.17
N ALA A 18 0.07 9.57 -11.48
CA ALA A 18 -0.37 8.26 -11.94
C ALA A 18 -1.91 8.17 -11.97
N PHE A 19 -2.60 8.64 -10.94
CA PHE A 19 -4.07 8.71 -10.94
C PHE A 19 -4.62 9.71 -11.97
N MET A 20 -3.96 10.87 -12.17
CA MET A 20 -4.36 11.83 -13.22
C MET A 20 -4.29 11.22 -14.62
N ARG A 21 -3.34 10.31 -14.90
CA ARG A 21 -3.26 9.58 -16.18
C ARG A 21 -4.42 8.61 -16.40
N LEU A 22 -5.13 8.27 -15.34
CA LEU A 22 -6.32 7.41 -15.34
C LEU A 22 -7.63 8.23 -15.35
N ASP A 23 -7.54 9.54 -15.62
CA ASP A 23 -8.69 10.47 -15.57
C ASP A 23 -9.46 10.36 -14.24
N CYS A 24 -8.74 10.15 -13.15
CA CYS A 24 -9.30 10.01 -11.81
C CYS A 24 -9.47 11.37 -11.14
N ASP A 25 -10.63 11.60 -10.52
CA ASP A 25 -10.81 12.72 -9.59
C ASP A 25 -10.00 12.44 -8.32
N VAL A 26 -8.82 13.09 -8.22
CA VAL A 26 -7.83 12.85 -7.18
C VAL A 26 -7.33 14.15 -6.56
N LYS A 27 -7.14 14.16 -5.24
CA LYS A 27 -6.66 15.29 -4.46
C LYS A 27 -5.56 14.85 -3.49
N ILE A 28 -4.56 15.68 -3.27
CA ILE A 28 -3.62 15.56 -2.15
C ILE A 28 -4.13 16.43 -1.01
N SER A 29 -4.26 15.86 0.19
CA SER A 29 -4.74 16.61 1.35
C SER A 29 -4.21 16.10 2.68
N ASN A 30 -4.02 17.04 3.62
CA ASN A 30 -3.74 16.79 5.02
C ASN A 30 -4.91 17.19 5.95
N LYS A 31 -6.10 17.41 5.39
CA LYS A 31 -7.29 17.84 6.14
C LYS A 31 -8.21 16.67 6.42
N ALA A 32 -8.65 16.53 7.67
CA ALA A 32 -9.58 15.49 8.08
C ALA A 32 -10.87 15.51 7.25
N GLU A 33 -11.42 16.71 6.99
CA GLU A 33 -12.66 16.89 6.23
C GLU A 33 -12.55 16.36 4.80
N ASP A 34 -11.39 16.49 4.16
CA ASP A 34 -11.16 15.95 2.81
C ASP A 34 -11.12 14.41 2.83
N LEU A 35 -10.52 13.82 3.88
CA LEU A 35 -10.51 12.36 4.05
C LEU A 35 -11.92 11.82 4.29
N GLU A 36 -12.73 12.53 5.09
CA GLU A 36 -14.12 12.17 5.36
C GLU A 36 -14.99 12.24 4.09
N GLN A 37 -14.78 13.23 3.24
CA GLN A 37 -15.54 13.43 2.00
C GLN A 37 -15.06 12.55 0.83
N ALA A 38 -13.87 11.94 0.93
CA ALA A 38 -13.33 11.08 -0.10
C ALA A 38 -14.13 9.79 -0.26
N ASP A 39 -14.15 9.22 -1.47
CA ASP A 39 -14.71 7.90 -1.76
C ASP A 39 -13.66 6.79 -1.52
N GLY A 40 -12.37 7.12 -1.63
CA GLY A 40 -11.25 6.23 -1.37
C GLY A 40 -10.01 6.98 -0.90
N LEU A 41 -9.15 6.30 -0.14
CA LEU A 41 -7.94 6.85 0.46
C LEU A 41 -6.70 6.13 -0.05
N VAL A 42 -5.64 6.89 -0.30
CA VAL A 42 -4.31 6.35 -0.62
C VAL A 42 -3.32 6.85 0.42
N LEU A 43 -2.60 5.92 1.04
CA LEU A 43 -1.54 6.18 2.02
C LEU A 43 -0.18 5.84 1.39
N PRO A 44 0.51 6.78 0.74
CA PRO A 44 1.86 6.56 0.26
C PRO A 44 2.86 6.67 1.41
N GLY A 45 4.06 6.10 1.24
CA GLY A 45 5.10 6.26 2.23
C GLY A 45 6.48 5.94 1.68
N VAL A 46 7.49 6.66 2.17
CA VAL A 46 8.92 6.42 1.94
C VAL A 46 9.69 6.70 3.23
N GLY A 47 10.87 6.08 3.41
CA GLY A 47 11.69 6.26 4.61
C GLY A 47 11.52 5.15 5.63
N ALA A 48 11.69 5.45 6.92
CA ALA A 48 11.67 4.47 8.00
C ALA A 48 10.26 4.32 8.63
N PHE A 49 9.95 3.09 9.07
CA PHE A 49 8.65 2.75 9.68
C PHE A 49 8.30 3.62 10.90
N GLY A 50 9.26 3.81 11.81
CA GLY A 50 9.07 4.64 13.00
C GLY A 50 8.78 6.10 12.66
N ASP A 51 9.51 6.67 11.70
CA ASP A 51 9.30 8.05 11.24
C ASP A 51 7.93 8.22 10.58
N CYS A 52 7.52 7.26 9.78
CA CYS A 52 6.19 7.25 9.18
C CYS A 52 5.08 7.29 10.22
N MET A 53 5.14 6.41 11.22
CA MET A 53 4.15 6.37 12.29
C MET A 53 4.17 7.64 13.15
N ASN A 54 5.35 8.22 13.40
CA ASN A 54 5.48 9.49 14.12
C ASN A 54 4.85 10.64 13.35
N ASN A 55 5.10 10.75 12.03
CA ASN A 55 4.50 11.78 11.20
C ASN A 55 2.98 11.62 11.11
N LEU A 56 2.46 10.40 10.94
CA LEU A 56 1.03 10.11 10.99
C LEU A 56 0.41 10.51 12.33
N LEU A 57 1.10 10.24 13.43
CA LEU A 57 0.63 10.62 14.77
C LEU A 57 0.56 12.15 14.92
N HIS A 58 1.62 12.86 14.52
CA HIS A 58 1.69 14.32 14.62
C HIS A 58 0.72 15.03 13.66
N SER A 59 0.40 14.43 12.52
CA SER A 59 -0.60 14.98 11.59
C SER A 59 -2.02 14.98 12.19
N GLY A 60 -2.28 14.16 13.21
CA GLY A 60 -3.62 13.98 13.78
C GLY A 60 -4.59 13.20 12.89
N LEU A 61 -4.14 12.60 11.77
CA LEU A 61 -5.00 11.93 10.79
C LEU A 61 -5.34 10.47 11.15
N ILE A 62 -4.62 9.85 12.08
CA ILE A 62 -4.88 8.44 12.45
C ILE A 62 -6.34 8.20 12.86
N PRO A 63 -6.98 9.01 13.72
CA PRO A 63 -8.38 8.79 14.10
C PRO A 63 -9.35 8.83 12.93
N VAL A 64 -9.18 9.78 12.00
CA VAL A 64 -10.06 9.87 10.83
C VAL A 64 -9.81 8.70 9.86
N ILE A 65 -8.56 8.32 9.59
CA ILE A 65 -8.24 7.14 8.77
C ILE A 65 -8.92 5.89 9.35
N LYS A 66 -8.80 5.67 10.66
CA LYS A 66 -9.45 4.52 11.33
C LYS A 66 -10.97 4.57 11.24
N SER A 67 -11.57 5.75 11.46
CA SER A 67 -13.02 5.95 11.33
C SER A 67 -13.51 5.61 9.92
N GLU A 68 -12.81 6.10 8.90
CA GLU A 68 -13.19 5.88 7.50
C GLU A 68 -13.01 4.42 7.06
N VAL A 69 -11.98 3.74 7.54
CA VAL A 69 -11.80 2.29 7.32
C VAL A 69 -12.95 1.48 7.96
N VAL A 70 -13.39 1.83 9.18
CA VAL A 70 -14.55 1.19 9.82
C VAL A 70 -15.84 1.40 9.01
N LYS A 71 -15.98 2.54 8.34
CA LYS A 71 -17.09 2.83 7.43
C LYS A 71 -16.97 2.14 6.07
N GLN A 72 -16.02 1.22 5.92
CA GLN A 72 -15.75 0.46 4.69
C GLN A 72 -15.21 1.30 3.52
N LYS A 73 -14.67 2.50 3.79
CA LYS A 73 -14.00 3.29 2.76
C LYS A 73 -12.72 2.58 2.29
N PRO A 74 -12.53 2.35 0.98
CA PRO A 74 -11.32 1.72 0.44
C PRO A 74 -10.05 2.49 0.80
N LEU A 75 -9.05 1.79 1.32
CA LEU A 75 -7.73 2.33 1.66
C LEU A 75 -6.64 1.52 0.96
N LEU A 76 -5.79 2.20 0.17
CA LEU A 76 -4.61 1.60 -0.46
C LEU A 76 -3.33 2.15 0.16
N GLY A 77 -2.54 1.31 0.83
CA GLY A 77 -1.18 1.62 1.26
C GLY A 77 -0.16 1.31 0.16
N ILE A 78 0.79 2.21 -0.10
CA ILE A 78 1.86 2.03 -1.09
C ILE A 78 3.22 2.04 -0.41
N CYS A 79 4.01 0.99 -0.61
CA CYS A 79 5.35 0.77 -0.09
C CYS A 79 5.38 0.88 1.45
N LEU A 80 6.03 1.88 2.03
CA LEU A 80 5.99 2.12 3.48
C LEU A 80 4.56 2.37 3.99
N GLY A 81 3.70 2.99 3.17
CA GLY A 81 2.27 3.14 3.47
C GLY A 81 1.55 1.79 3.63
N MET A 82 1.90 0.77 2.83
CA MET A 82 1.43 -0.60 3.07
C MET A 82 1.98 -1.15 4.37
N GLN A 83 3.28 -0.97 4.64
CA GLN A 83 3.93 -1.53 5.82
C GLN A 83 3.27 -1.05 7.12
N VAL A 84 2.94 0.23 7.21
CA VAL A 84 2.29 0.77 8.43
C VAL A 84 0.85 0.31 8.63
N LEU A 85 0.22 -0.36 7.64
CA LEU A 85 -1.08 -1.00 7.83
C LEU A 85 -1.02 -2.23 8.73
N PHE A 86 0.16 -2.86 8.88
CA PHE A 86 0.37 -4.03 9.73
C PHE A 86 0.41 -3.69 11.22
N GLU A 87 0.50 -4.72 12.07
CA GLU A 87 0.44 -4.56 13.53
C GLU A 87 1.65 -3.80 14.07
N LYS A 88 2.85 -4.10 13.56
CA LYS A 88 4.10 -3.46 14.02
C LYS A 88 5.26 -3.63 13.07
N GLY A 89 6.24 -2.75 13.18
CA GLY A 89 7.52 -2.80 12.49
C GLY A 89 8.71 -2.87 13.44
N PHE A 90 9.80 -3.49 12.96
CA PHE A 90 11.05 -3.70 13.70
C PHE A 90 12.23 -2.97 13.06
N GLU A 91 12.00 -1.83 12.47
CA GLU A 91 13.05 -0.98 11.93
C GLU A 91 13.66 -0.10 13.04
N GLY A 92 14.82 -0.51 13.52
CA GLY A 92 15.48 0.11 14.67
C GLY A 92 14.84 -0.32 15.99
N ILE A 93 13.72 0.26 16.36
CA ILE A 93 12.94 -0.09 17.56
C ILE A 93 11.56 -0.66 17.16
N GLU A 94 11.01 -1.52 18.01
CA GLU A 94 9.64 -1.99 17.81
C GLU A 94 8.67 -0.81 17.85
N THR A 95 7.95 -0.59 16.75
CA THR A 95 6.97 0.48 16.62
C THR A 95 5.61 -0.11 16.22
N LYS A 96 4.53 0.31 16.89
CA LYS A 96 3.16 -0.08 16.54
C LYS A 96 2.74 0.57 15.23
N GLY A 97 2.14 -0.23 14.33
CA GLY A 97 1.48 0.24 13.13
C GLY A 97 0.00 0.59 13.34
N LEU A 98 -0.73 0.72 12.26
CA LEU A 98 -2.19 0.99 12.29
C LEU A 98 -3.01 -0.25 12.70
N GLY A 99 -2.47 -1.47 12.45
CA GLY A 99 -3.05 -2.73 12.90
C GLY A 99 -4.29 -3.17 12.11
N PHE A 100 -4.45 -2.74 10.88
CA PHE A 100 -5.52 -3.22 10.01
C PHE A 100 -5.25 -4.63 9.46
N LEU A 101 -3.98 -4.92 9.17
CA LEU A 101 -3.50 -6.21 8.66
C LEU A 101 -2.71 -6.94 9.74
N LYS A 102 -2.89 -8.26 9.83
CA LYS A 102 -2.11 -9.12 10.73
C LYS A 102 -0.70 -9.31 10.18
N GLY A 103 0.29 -9.25 11.07
CA GLY A 103 1.68 -9.51 10.74
C GLY A 103 2.61 -8.38 11.18
N ASN A 104 3.89 -8.59 10.87
CA ASN A 104 4.97 -7.72 11.30
C ASN A 104 5.82 -7.31 10.11
N ILE A 105 6.44 -6.13 10.19
CA ILE A 105 7.42 -5.67 9.21
C ILE A 105 8.81 -5.90 9.78
N THR A 106 9.59 -6.74 9.11
CA THR A 106 10.93 -7.16 9.56
C THR A 106 11.97 -6.94 8.47
N LEU A 107 13.23 -6.76 8.87
CA LEU A 107 14.36 -6.67 7.94
C LEU A 107 14.44 -7.97 7.12
N MET A 108 14.51 -7.84 5.81
CA MET A 108 14.82 -8.96 4.94
C MET A 108 16.25 -9.43 5.19
N SER A 109 16.47 -10.73 5.18
CA SER A 109 17.79 -11.32 5.32
C SER A 109 17.92 -12.50 4.38
N ASP A 110 18.89 -12.43 3.49
CA ASP A 110 19.28 -13.50 2.60
C ASP A 110 20.80 -13.62 2.58
N LYS A 111 21.31 -14.84 2.32
CA LYS A 111 22.77 -15.09 2.28
C LYS A 111 23.39 -14.70 0.94
N HIS A 112 22.59 -14.62 -0.10
CA HIS A 112 23.05 -14.48 -1.49
C HIS A 112 22.62 -13.15 -2.11
N GLU A 113 21.53 -12.56 -1.61
CA GLU A 113 20.98 -11.34 -2.19
C GLU A 113 21.34 -10.09 -1.38
N ARG A 114 21.54 -8.99 -2.11
CA ARG A 114 21.81 -7.69 -1.50
C ARG A 114 20.53 -7.04 -1.00
N ILE A 115 20.55 -6.54 0.22
CA ILE A 115 19.48 -5.70 0.77
C ILE A 115 19.97 -4.24 0.72
N PRO A 116 19.16 -3.31 0.21
CA PRO A 116 17.74 -3.41 -0.16
C PRO A 116 17.47 -4.15 -1.48
N HIS A 117 16.27 -4.75 -1.60
CA HIS A 117 15.72 -5.20 -2.87
C HIS A 117 15.36 -3.97 -3.71
N ILE A 118 16.10 -3.75 -4.78
CA ILE A 118 15.89 -2.63 -5.72
C ILE A 118 15.80 -3.20 -7.13
N GLY A 119 14.69 -2.95 -7.79
CA GLY A 119 14.52 -3.30 -9.21
C GLY A 119 13.16 -3.90 -9.52
N TRP A 120 13.08 -4.40 -10.77
CA TRP A 120 11.89 -5.05 -11.29
C TRP A 120 11.86 -6.52 -10.89
N ASN A 121 10.70 -6.98 -10.43
CA ASN A 121 10.48 -8.38 -10.11
C ASN A 121 9.06 -8.77 -10.52
N ASN A 122 8.87 -10.04 -10.89
CA ASN A 122 7.57 -10.54 -11.31
C ASN A 122 6.68 -10.87 -10.11
N LEU A 123 5.38 -10.75 -10.31
CA LEU A 123 4.38 -11.18 -9.36
C LEU A 123 4.06 -12.67 -9.52
N ILE A 124 3.76 -13.33 -8.42
CA ILE A 124 3.18 -14.66 -8.33
C ILE A 124 1.82 -14.49 -7.68
N LEU A 125 0.75 -14.70 -8.44
CA LEU A 125 -0.62 -14.57 -7.97
C LEU A 125 -1.02 -15.80 -7.16
N HIS A 126 -1.68 -15.60 -6.01
CA HIS A 126 -2.13 -16.65 -5.10
C HIS A 126 -3.64 -16.84 -5.11
N LYS A 127 -4.39 -15.80 -5.46
CA LYS A 127 -5.84 -15.84 -5.56
C LYS A 127 -6.36 -14.79 -6.56
N ASP A 128 -7.57 -14.98 -7.01
CA ASP A 128 -8.30 -13.95 -7.76
C ASP A 128 -8.74 -12.85 -6.79
N ASP A 129 -8.46 -11.61 -7.18
CA ASP A 129 -8.85 -10.42 -6.43
C ASP A 129 -9.05 -9.24 -7.38
N ALA A 130 -10.03 -8.39 -7.10
CA ALA A 130 -10.32 -7.21 -7.91
C ALA A 130 -9.10 -6.29 -8.06
N LEU A 131 -8.25 -6.14 -7.02
CA LEU A 131 -7.03 -5.33 -7.08
C LEU A 131 -6.01 -5.87 -8.08
N ALA A 132 -5.98 -7.18 -8.31
CA ALA A 132 -5.08 -7.86 -9.25
C ALA A 132 -5.75 -8.22 -10.59
N ASN A 133 -6.94 -7.66 -10.88
CA ASN A 133 -7.64 -7.96 -12.12
C ASN A 133 -6.76 -7.67 -13.34
N LYS A 134 -6.72 -8.61 -14.30
CA LYS A 134 -5.87 -8.63 -15.50
C LYS A 134 -4.35 -8.72 -15.27
N LEU A 135 -3.86 -8.78 -14.03
CA LEU A 135 -2.47 -9.13 -13.78
C LEU A 135 -2.23 -10.62 -14.03
N THR A 136 -0.99 -10.96 -14.32
CA THR A 136 -0.53 -12.34 -14.54
C THR A 136 0.77 -12.60 -13.76
N ASN A 137 1.18 -13.88 -13.68
CA ASN A 137 2.49 -14.24 -13.12
C ASN A 137 3.69 -13.68 -13.92
N ASN A 138 3.44 -13.04 -15.07
CA ASN A 138 4.45 -12.36 -15.87
C ASN A 138 4.41 -10.83 -15.69
N SER A 139 3.53 -10.32 -14.85
CA SER A 139 3.46 -8.88 -14.54
C SER A 139 4.65 -8.48 -13.68
N TYR A 140 5.46 -7.53 -14.16
CA TYR A 140 6.63 -7.02 -13.47
C TYR A 140 6.33 -5.69 -12.80
N VAL A 141 6.80 -5.55 -11.56
CA VAL A 141 6.62 -4.35 -10.75
C VAL A 141 7.93 -3.89 -10.12
N TYR A 142 8.04 -2.61 -9.79
CA TYR A 142 9.26 -2.00 -9.28
C TYR A 142 9.27 -1.92 -7.76
N TYR A 143 10.26 -2.57 -7.16
CA TYR A 143 10.52 -2.59 -5.72
C TYR A 143 11.70 -1.70 -5.33
N VAL A 144 11.62 -1.11 -4.16
CA VAL A 144 12.75 -0.47 -3.46
C VAL A 144 12.48 -0.52 -1.95
N HIS A 145 12.93 -1.58 -1.26
CA HIS A 145 12.69 -1.77 0.17
C HIS A 145 13.72 -2.71 0.80
N SER A 146 13.94 -2.56 2.11
CA SER A 146 14.78 -3.45 2.94
C SER A 146 13.95 -4.28 3.91
N TYR A 147 12.73 -3.86 4.20
CA TYR A 147 11.82 -4.51 5.15
C TYR A 147 10.62 -5.08 4.40
N SER A 148 10.09 -6.20 4.87
CA SER A 148 8.95 -6.89 4.27
C SER A 148 8.02 -7.44 5.35
N ALA A 149 6.76 -7.65 4.97
CA ALA A 149 5.77 -8.24 5.86
C ALA A 149 6.05 -9.74 6.09
N THR A 150 5.93 -10.15 7.35
CA THR A 150 6.10 -11.52 7.84
C THR A 150 4.96 -11.89 8.79
N ASN A 151 4.73 -13.18 9.01
CA ASN A 151 3.66 -13.70 9.89
C ASN A 151 2.27 -13.15 9.54
N ILE A 152 2.04 -12.95 8.25
CA ILE A 152 0.77 -12.44 7.73
C ILE A 152 -0.35 -13.49 7.85
N ASN A 153 -1.60 -13.05 7.74
CA ASN A 153 -2.68 -13.96 7.41
C ASN A 153 -2.60 -14.30 5.91
N GLU A 154 -2.39 -15.57 5.56
CA GLU A 154 -2.23 -15.99 4.16
C GLU A 154 -3.51 -15.76 3.33
N ASP A 155 -4.68 -15.72 3.94
CA ASP A 155 -5.93 -15.39 3.26
C ASP A 155 -5.96 -13.95 2.75
N ASP A 156 -5.17 -13.07 3.33
CA ASP A 156 -5.06 -11.67 2.90
C ASP A 156 -4.05 -11.49 1.73
N LEU A 157 -3.21 -12.50 1.44
CA LEU A 157 -2.21 -12.43 0.38
C LEU A 157 -2.84 -12.57 -1.01
N ILE A 158 -2.64 -11.57 -1.86
CA ILE A 158 -3.06 -11.60 -3.27
C ILE A 158 -1.91 -12.05 -4.16
N ALA A 159 -0.74 -11.42 -4.00
CA ALA A 159 0.44 -11.70 -4.81
C ALA A 159 1.73 -11.55 -4.01
N SER A 160 2.73 -12.35 -4.38
CA SER A 160 4.09 -12.26 -3.85
C SER A 160 5.12 -12.18 -4.98
N SER A 161 6.36 -11.86 -4.62
CA SER A 161 7.54 -12.01 -5.47
C SER A 161 8.60 -12.83 -4.74
N ILE A 162 9.52 -13.44 -5.48
CA ILE A 162 10.67 -14.14 -4.90
C ILE A 162 11.92 -13.31 -5.13
N TYR A 163 12.69 -13.09 -4.07
CA TYR A 163 13.99 -12.43 -4.12
C TYR A 163 15.01 -13.25 -3.35
N GLY A 164 15.87 -13.98 -4.09
CA GLY A 164 16.68 -15.05 -3.51
C GLY A 164 15.79 -16.13 -2.88
N ASP A 165 16.03 -16.41 -1.60
CA ASP A 165 15.21 -17.35 -0.82
C ASP A 165 14.05 -16.67 -0.08
N ILE A 166 13.85 -15.34 -0.27
CA ILE A 166 12.83 -14.56 0.42
C ILE A 166 11.55 -14.48 -0.41
N ARG A 167 10.41 -14.86 0.18
CA ARG A 167 9.09 -14.52 -0.33
C ARG A 167 8.69 -13.13 0.13
N ILE A 168 8.57 -12.19 -0.80
CA ILE A 168 8.13 -10.83 -0.57
C ILE A 168 6.61 -10.76 -0.72
N VAL A 169 5.91 -10.26 0.28
CA VAL A 169 4.49 -9.95 0.20
C VAL A 169 4.32 -8.74 -0.72
N GLY A 170 3.81 -8.98 -1.94
CA GLY A 170 3.68 -7.96 -2.98
C GLY A 170 2.38 -7.18 -2.92
N LEU A 171 1.24 -7.90 -2.94
CA LEU A 171 -0.10 -7.34 -2.81
C LEU A 171 -0.87 -8.06 -1.72
N VAL A 172 -1.60 -7.30 -0.92
CA VAL A 172 -2.47 -7.79 0.15
C VAL A 172 -3.82 -7.10 0.11
N ARG A 173 -4.85 -7.80 0.58
CA ARG A 173 -6.17 -7.22 0.84
C ARG A 173 -6.87 -7.96 1.96
N LYS A 174 -7.41 -7.16 2.88
CA LYS A 174 -8.39 -7.57 3.87
C LYS A 174 -9.55 -6.60 3.83
N ASP A 175 -10.72 -7.08 3.43
CA ASP A 175 -11.92 -6.26 3.26
C ASP A 175 -11.66 -5.04 2.34
N ASN A 176 -11.80 -3.84 2.90
CA ASN A 176 -11.56 -2.55 2.22
C ASN A 176 -10.13 -2.01 2.39
N VAL A 177 -9.24 -2.72 3.08
CA VAL A 177 -7.84 -2.32 3.26
C VAL A 177 -6.94 -3.11 2.33
N MET A 178 -6.20 -2.41 1.50
CA MET A 178 -5.32 -2.96 0.47
C MET A 178 -3.91 -2.42 0.61
N GLY A 179 -2.91 -3.17 0.14
CA GLY A 179 -1.53 -2.73 0.17
C GLY A 179 -0.71 -3.28 -0.99
N ALA A 180 0.21 -2.44 -1.50
CA ALA A 180 1.24 -2.80 -2.47
C ALA A 180 2.63 -2.48 -1.89
N GLN A 181 3.52 -3.48 -1.78
CA GLN A 181 4.90 -3.27 -1.31
C GLN A 181 5.76 -2.55 -2.34
N PHE A 182 5.51 -2.76 -3.59
CA PHE A 182 6.16 -2.07 -4.70
C PHE A 182 5.53 -0.68 -4.92
N HIS A 183 6.07 0.04 -5.90
CA HIS A 183 5.57 1.34 -6.30
C HIS A 183 4.73 1.24 -7.57
N PRO A 184 3.38 1.16 -7.50
CA PRO A 184 2.55 1.13 -8.70
C PRO A 184 2.80 2.31 -9.63
N GLU A 185 3.01 3.50 -9.07
CA GLU A 185 3.29 4.74 -9.81
C GLU A 185 4.63 4.72 -10.59
N LYS A 186 5.47 3.69 -10.35
CA LYS A 186 6.75 3.46 -11.04
C LYS A 186 6.79 2.14 -11.78
N SER A 187 5.70 1.37 -11.79
CA SER A 187 5.65 0.00 -12.30
C SER A 187 5.03 -0.09 -13.72
N GLY A 188 5.13 0.98 -14.52
CA GLY A 188 4.69 0.96 -15.91
C GLY A 188 3.19 0.70 -16.07
N GLU A 189 2.84 -0.15 -17.06
CA GLU A 189 1.44 -0.48 -17.36
C GLU A 189 0.81 -1.35 -16.28
N GLU A 190 1.53 -2.31 -15.72
CA GLU A 190 1.04 -3.14 -14.61
C GLU A 190 0.74 -2.33 -13.37
N GLY A 191 1.59 -1.35 -13.07
CA GLY A 191 1.35 -0.43 -11.95
C GLY A 191 0.13 0.45 -12.17
N LEU A 192 -0.06 0.98 -13.39
CA LEU A 192 -1.25 1.75 -13.75
C LEU A 192 -2.50 0.87 -13.69
N LEU A 193 -2.41 -0.39 -14.11
CA LEU A 193 -3.53 -1.33 -14.02
C LEU A 193 -3.97 -1.57 -12.56
N ILE A 194 -3.02 -1.69 -11.62
CA ILE A 194 -3.34 -1.82 -10.19
C ILE A 194 -4.05 -0.56 -9.67
N LEU A 195 -3.58 0.62 -10.03
CA LEU A 195 -4.23 1.88 -9.64
C LEU A 195 -5.62 2.04 -10.28
N GLN A 196 -5.79 1.58 -11.53
CA GLN A 196 -7.09 1.52 -12.20
C GLN A 196 -8.03 0.56 -11.47
N ASN A 197 -7.56 -0.63 -11.11
CA ASN A 197 -8.34 -1.60 -10.35
C ASN A 197 -8.76 -1.04 -8.98
N PHE A 198 -7.87 -0.32 -8.30
CA PHE A 198 -8.22 0.37 -7.05
C PHE A 198 -9.30 1.43 -7.28
N LYS A 199 -9.19 2.23 -8.36
CA LYS A 199 -10.24 3.20 -8.74
C LYS A 199 -11.58 2.51 -8.96
N GLU A 200 -11.61 1.39 -9.69
CA GLU A 200 -12.83 0.61 -9.92
C GLU A 200 -13.44 0.11 -8.61
N ILE A 201 -12.63 -0.38 -7.66
CA ILE A 201 -13.09 -0.78 -6.31
C ILE A 201 -13.72 0.40 -5.57
N VAL A 202 -13.15 1.62 -5.69
CA VAL A 202 -13.72 2.84 -5.08
C VAL A 202 -15.05 3.19 -5.71
N ASP A 203 -15.14 3.16 -7.05
CA ASP A 203 -16.35 3.48 -7.79
C ASP A 203 -17.49 2.49 -7.46
N ASP A 204 -17.20 1.19 -7.38
CA ASP A 204 -18.16 0.13 -7.01
C ASP A 204 -18.65 0.29 -5.56
N ASN A 205 -17.79 0.66 -4.63
CA ASN A 205 -18.16 0.91 -3.23
C ASN A 205 -19.12 2.10 -3.11
N THR A 206 -18.92 3.14 -3.92
CA THR A 206 -19.79 4.33 -3.91
C THR A 206 -21.16 4.04 -4.47
N THR A 207 -21.28 3.13 -5.46
CA THR A 207 -22.57 2.77 -6.08
C THR A 207 -23.39 1.77 -5.26
N SER A 208 -22.75 1.10 -4.30
CA SER A 208 -23.38 0.07 -3.44
C SER A 208 -23.91 0.61 -2.12
N ASN A 209 -23.62 1.86 -1.77
CA ASN A 209 -24.07 2.59 -0.59
C ASN A 209 -25.11 3.66 -0.94
#